data_b2f44f846ab476924dcf9b1124962e2b
#
_entry.id   b2f44f846ab476924dcf9b1124962e2b
#
_cell.length_a   1.000
_cell.length_b   1.000
_cell.length_c   1.000
_cell.angle_alpha   90.00
_cell.angle_beta   90.00
_cell.angle_gamma   90.00
#
_symmetry.space_group_name_H-M   'P 1'
#
loop_
_entity.id
_entity.type
_entity.pdbx_description
1 polymer ?
#
loop_
_entity_poly.entity_id
_entity_poly.type
_entity_poly.pdbx_seq_one_letter_code
_entity_poly.pdbx_strand_id
1 'polypeptide(L)'
;KIMQLFAESGVKIHTIIASGGIAEKNSLLMQIYADVLNCEIHISGTEQTAALGAAIYASVAAGKDLGGYETIQEAVANMSHLKDIVYKPNPTMVEKYVELYQMYCNLVEMFNPQKNTTMITLSQLH
;
A
#
# COMPACT_ATOMS: atom_id res chain seq x y z
N LYS A 1 4.98 7.22 6.78
CA LYS A 1 4.57 8.60 6.40
C LYS A 1 3.30 8.64 5.56
N ILE A 2 3.20 7.91 4.43
CA ILE A 2 2.01 7.96 3.55
C ILE A 2 0.71 7.65 4.33
N MET A 3 0.69 6.59 5.11
CA MET A 3 -0.47 6.24 5.96
C MET A 3 -0.83 7.33 6.98
N GLN A 4 0.19 8.00 7.53
CA GLN A 4 -0.02 9.12 8.44
C GLN A 4 -0.65 10.32 7.73
N LEU A 5 -0.21 10.64 6.51
CA LEU A 5 -0.81 11.71 5.70
C LEU A 5 -2.28 11.43 5.38
N PHE A 6 -2.64 10.19 5.08
CA PHE A 6 -4.05 9.82 4.90
C PHE A 6 -4.85 10.02 6.19
N ALA A 7 -4.31 9.59 7.33
CA ALA A 7 -4.97 9.75 8.63
C ALA A 7 -5.15 11.24 8.99
N GLU A 8 -4.12 12.07 8.77
CA GLU A 8 -4.14 13.52 8.97
C GLU A 8 -5.16 14.22 8.04
N SER A 9 -5.36 13.67 6.84
CA SER A 9 -6.39 14.14 5.88
C SER A 9 -7.79 13.59 6.19
N GLY A 10 -7.99 12.88 7.30
CA GLY A 10 -9.28 12.32 7.69
C GLY A 10 -9.67 11.03 6.97
N VAL A 11 -8.79 10.48 6.12
CA VAL A 11 -9.04 9.22 5.41
C VAL A 11 -8.63 8.05 6.30
N LYS A 12 -9.61 7.22 6.66
CA LYS A 12 -9.37 5.98 7.42
C LYS A 12 -9.11 4.82 6.45
N ILE A 13 -7.94 4.22 6.55
CA ILE A 13 -7.59 3.02 5.78
C ILE A 13 -7.86 1.81 6.67
N HIS A 14 -8.78 0.94 6.26
CA HIS A 14 -9.15 -0.26 7.00
C HIS A 14 -8.51 -1.53 6.44
N THR A 15 -8.21 -1.55 5.15
CA THR A 15 -7.70 -2.72 4.45
C THR A 15 -6.71 -2.28 3.39
N ILE A 16 -5.65 -3.06 3.23
CA ILE A 16 -4.66 -2.89 2.19
C ILE A 16 -4.72 -4.11 1.28
N ILE A 17 -4.80 -3.86 -0.03
CA ILE A 17 -4.72 -4.91 -1.03
C ILE A 17 -3.38 -4.74 -1.75
N ALA A 18 -2.50 -5.70 -1.58
CA ALA A 18 -1.22 -5.76 -2.28
C ALA A 18 -1.36 -6.55 -3.58
N SER A 19 -0.66 -6.10 -4.62
CA SER A 19 -0.66 -6.73 -5.93
C SER A 19 0.72 -6.72 -6.57
N GLY A 20 0.88 -7.54 -7.61
CA GLY A 20 2.12 -7.66 -8.37
C GLY A 20 3.07 -8.69 -7.82
N GLY A 21 4.15 -8.95 -8.57
CA GLY A 21 5.03 -10.10 -8.34
C GLY A 21 5.71 -10.15 -6.96
N ILE A 22 5.98 -9.01 -6.33
CA ILE A 22 6.55 -8.97 -4.97
C ILE A 22 5.53 -9.45 -3.95
N ALA A 23 4.29 -8.99 -4.05
CA ALA A 23 3.21 -9.38 -3.15
C ALA A 23 2.93 -10.89 -3.20
N GLU A 24 3.13 -11.50 -4.36
CA GLU A 24 2.91 -12.93 -4.55
C GLU A 24 4.05 -13.82 -4.13
N LYS A 25 5.29 -13.35 -4.34
CA LYS A 25 6.51 -14.17 -4.21
C LYS A 25 7.26 -13.97 -2.90
N ASN A 26 6.95 -12.91 -2.16
CA ASN A 26 7.69 -12.54 -0.96
C ASN A 26 6.77 -12.40 0.26
N SER A 27 6.41 -13.54 0.84
CA SER A 27 5.56 -13.60 2.05
C SER A 27 6.18 -12.90 3.25
N LEU A 28 7.51 -12.96 3.40
CA LEU A 28 8.21 -12.27 4.48
C LEU A 28 8.02 -10.76 4.38
N LEU A 29 8.16 -10.18 3.19
CA LEU A 29 7.98 -8.75 3.00
C LEU A 29 6.54 -8.32 3.25
N MET A 30 5.56 -9.14 2.86
CA MET A 30 4.14 -8.86 3.13
C MET A 30 3.84 -8.89 4.63
N GLN A 31 4.43 -9.84 5.38
CA GLN A 31 4.29 -9.86 6.83
C GLN A 31 4.94 -8.62 7.47
N ILE A 32 6.13 -8.24 7.03
CA ILE A 32 6.80 -7.02 7.51
C ILE A 32 5.92 -5.78 7.26
N TYR A 33 5.29 -5.69 6.09
CA TYR A 33 4.37 -4.57 5.81
C TYR A 33 3.14 -4.60 6.71
N ALA A 34 2.56 -5.76 6.99
CA ALA A 34 1.43 -5.87 7.91
C ALA A 34 1.82 -5.39 9.31
N ASP A 35 3.02 -5.78 9.80
CA ASP A 35 3.53 -5.41 11.11
C ASP A 35 3.87 -3.91 11.19
N VAL A 36 4.56 -3.37 10.19
CA VAL A 36 4.94 -1.94 10.14
C VAL A 36 3.72 -1.02 10.02
N LEU A 37 2.72 -1.43 9.26
CA LEU A 37 1.52 -0.62 9.02
C LEU A 37 0.42 -0.88 10.05
N ASN A 38 0.58 -1.90 10.90
CA ASN A 38 -0.41 -2.38 11.86
C ASN A 38 -1.80 -2.53 11.20
N CYS A 39 -1.82 -3.18 10.03
CA CYS A 39 -3.01 -3.32 9.21
C CYS A 39 -2.99 -4.68 8.50
N GLU A 40 -4.16 -5.29 8.30
CA GLU A 40 -4.27 -6.51 7.52
C GLU A 40 -3.95 -6.22 6.04
N ILE A 41 -3.16 -7.12 5.43
CA ILE A 41 -2.82 -7.06 4.01
C ILE A 41 -3.39 -8.27 3.31
N HIS A 42 -4.26 -8.01 2.35
CA HIS A 42 -4.82 -8.99 1.44
C HIS A 42 -4.04 -9.02 0.14
N ILE A 43 -4.01 -10.15 -0.52
CA ILE A 43 -3.33 -10.30 -1.81
C ILE A 43 -4.36 -10.32 -2.94
N SER A 44 -4.15 -9.53 -3.98
CA SER A 44 -4.97 -9.56 -5.19
C SER A 44 -4.94 -10.95 -5.83
N GLY A 45 -6.08 -11.40 -6.33
CA GLY A 45 -6.21 -12.67 -7.06
C GLY A 45 -5.59 -12.65 -8.45
N THR A 46 -5.20 -11.47 -8.95
CA THR A 46 -4.53 -11.33 -10.25
C THR A 46 -3.21 -10.57 -10.12
N GLU A 47 -2.22 -10.99 -10.91
CA GLU A 47 -0.96 -10.27 -11.07
C GLU A 47 -1.11 -8.99 -11.91
N GLN A 48 -2.08 -8.98 -12.83
CA GLN A 48 -2.29 -7.92 -13.80
C GLN A 48 -3.42 -6.96 -13.38
N THR A 49 -3.29 -6.36 -12.21
CA THR A 49 -4.33 -5.49 -11.63
C THR A 49 -4.65 -4.27 -12.49
N ALA A 50 -3.66 -3.70 -13.20
CA ALA A 50 -3.89 -2.59 -14.13
C ALA A 50 -4.76 -3.03 -15.32
N ALA A 51 -4.49 -4.20 -15.90
CA ALA A 51 -5.30 -4.76 -16.98
C ALA A 51 -6.71 -5.10 -16.50
N LEU A 52 -6.84 -5.67 -15.30
CA LEU A 52 -8.15 -5.93 -14.69
C LEU A 52 -8.94 -4.63 -14.51
N GLY A 53 -8.31 -3.57 -13.99
CA GLY A 53 -8.95 -2.26 -13.84
C GLY A 53 -9.46 -1.72 -15.18
N ALA A 54 -8.66 -1.79 -16.24
CA ALA A 54 -9.07 -1.39 -17.58
C ALA A 54 -10.26 -2.24 -18.10
N ALA A 55 -10.23 -3.55 -17.88
CA ALA A 55 -11.32 -4.45 -18.27
C ALA A 55 -12.62 -4.15 -17.51
N ILE A 56 -12.54 -3.83 -16.21
CA ILE A 56 -13.69 -3.40 -15.40
C ILE A 56 -14.33 -2.14 -15.99
N TYR A 57 -13.54 -1.10 -16.28
CA TYR A 57 -14.05 0.11 -16.88
C TYR A 57 -14.65 -0.13 -18.28
N ALA A 58 -14.01 -0.96 -19.10
CA ALA A 58 -14.52 -1.33 -20.42
C ALA A 58 -15.86 -2.07 -20.33
N SER A 59 -16.00 -2.98 -19.36
CA SER A 59 -17.24 -3.73 -19.17
C SER A 59 -18.41 -2.85 -18.74
N VAL A 60 -18.16 -1.83 -17.90
CA VAL A 60 -19.17 -0.85 -17.51
C VAL A 60 -19.53 0.08 -18.69
N ALA A 61 -18.53 0.48 -19.49
CA ALA A 61 -18.77 1.29 -20.68
C ALA A 61 -19.59 0.55 -21.74
N ALA A 62 -19.45 -0.76 -21.87
CA ALA A 62 -20.26 -1.59 -22.75
C ALA A 62 -21.72 -1.68 -22.28
N GLY A 63 -21.96 -1.67 -20.98
CA GLY A 63 -23.28 -1.81 -20.38
C GLY A 63 -23.88 -3.22 -20.49
N LYS A 64 -25.01 -3.42 -19.83
CA LYS A 64 -25.69 -4.73 -19.77
C LYS A 64 -26.13 -5.27 -21.13
N ASP A 65 -26.54 -4.40 -22.03
CA ASP A 65 -27.02 -4.79 -23.35
C ASP A 65 -25.94 -5.47 -24.22
N LEU A 66 -24.67 -5.17 -23.95
CA LEU A 66 -23.52 -5.77 -24.62
C LEU A 66 -22.77 -6.79 -23.71
N GLY A 67 -23.42 -7.27 -22.66
CA GLY A 67 -22.85 -8.27 -21.76
C GLY A 67 -21.90 -7.71 -20.71
N GLY A 68 -21.88 -6.40 -20.51
CA GLY A 68 -21.14 -5.74 -19.44
C GLY A 68 -21.97 -5.55 -18.16
N TYR A 69 -21.53 -4.61 -17.32
CA TYR A 69 -22.15 -4.31 -16.04
C TYR A 69 -22.71 -2.88 -16.01
N GLU A 70 -23.67 -2.65 -15.12
CA GLU A 70 -24.28 -1.33 -14.99
C GLU A 70 -23.46 -0.37 -14.12
N THR A 71 -22.74 -0.93 -13.12
CA THR A 71 -21.93 -0.15 -12.18
C THR A 71 -20.55 -0.76 -11.99
N ILE A 72 -19.60 0.09 -11.60
CA ILE A 72 -18.24 -0.35 -11.25
C ILE A 72 -18.28 -1.36 -10.09
N GLN A 73 -19.15 -1.16 -9.10
CA GLN A 73 -19.29 -2.04 -7.95
C GLN A 73 -19.73 -3.45 -8.37
N GLU A 74 -20.71 -3.53 -9.27
CA GLU A 74 -21.17 -4.81 -9.84
C GLU A 74 -20.04 -5.49 -10.64
N ALA A 75 -19.34 -4.74 -11.48
CA ALA A 75 -18.21 -5.26 -12.26
C ALA A 75 -17.08 -5.76 -11.35
N VAL A 76 -16.69 -5.00 -10.33
CA VAL A 76 -15.67 -5.40 -9.35
C VAL A 76 -16.07 -6.68 -8.63
N ALA A 77 -17.32 -6.78 -8.16
CA ALA A 77 -17.81 -7.96 -7.43
C ALA A 77 -17.76 -9.24 -8.29
N ASN A 78 -17.91 -9.14 -9.60
CA ASN A 78 -17.93 -10.28 -10.52
C ASN A 78 -16.58 -10.56 -11.19
N MET A 79 -15.73 -9.56 -11.39
CA MET A 79 -14.49 -9.69 -12.15
C MET A 79 -13.24 -9.74 -11.26
N SER A 80 -13.31 -9.32 -10.00
CA SER A 80 -12.17 -9.33 -9.10
C SER A 80 -12.36 -10.33 -7.96
N HIS A 81 -11.23 -10.84 -7.47
CA HIS A 81 -11.20 -11.67 -6.27
C HIS A 81 -9.91 -11.43 -5.51
N LEU A 82 -9.89 -11.77 -4.24
CA LEU A 82 -8.70 -11.81 -3.40
C LEU A 82 -8.24 -13.25 -3.24
N LYS A 83 -6.94 -13.45 -3.02
CA LYS A 83 -6.42 -14.75 -2.58
C LYS A 83 -6.86 -15.02 -1.14
N ASP A 84 -6.95 -16.28 -0.75
CA ASP A 84 -7.30 -16.67 0.63
C ASP A 84 -6.21 -16.33 1.66
N ILE A 85 -5.08 -15.80 1.19
CA ILE A 85 -3.94 -15.43 2.03
C ILE A 85 -4.14 -14.02 2.57
N VAL A 86 -4.12 -13.90 3.90
CA VAL A 86 -4.18 -12.63 4.62
C VAL A 86 -3.01 -12.55 5.59
N TYR A 87 -2.23 -11.49 5.49
CA TYR A 87 -1.16 -11.19 6.45
C TYR A 87 -1.71 -10.30 7.56
N LYS A 88 -1.69 -10.83 8.79
CA LYS A 88 -2.16 -10.09 9.98
C LYS A 88 -0.97 -9.54 10.75
N PRO A 89 -1.08 -8.34 11.32
CA PRO A 89 -0.02 -7.77 12.13
C PRO A 89 0.24 -8.60 13.39
N ASN A 90 1.52 -8.82 13.68
CA ASN A 90 1.97 -9.42 14.93
C ASN A 90 2.19 -8.31 15.98
N PRO A 91 1.43 -8.26 17.08
CA PRO A 91 1.50 -7.17 18.06
C PRO A 91 2.93 -6.91 18.58
N THR A 92 3.69 -7.97 18.88
CA THR A 92 5.07 -7.85 19.35
C THR A 92 5.99 -7.21 18.30
N MET A 93 5.78 -7.52 17.03
CA MET A 93 6.57 -6.94 15.94
C MET A 93 6.13 -5.50 15.63
N VAL A 94 4.85 -5.20 15.77
CA VAL A 94 4.31 -3.83 15.62
C VAL A 94 5.03 -2.89 16.60
N GLU A 95 5.13 -3.25 17.88
CA GLU A 95 5.84 -2.45 18.90
C GLU A 95 7.29 -2.18 18.49
N LYS A 96 8.02 -3.22 18.08
CA LYS A 96 9.41 -3.08 17.61
C LYS A 96 9.54 -2.18 16.38
N TYR A 97 8.63 -2.28 15.43
CA TYR A 97 8.66 -1.44 14.23
C TYR A 97 8.29 0.01 14.52
N VAL A 98 7.46 0.29 15.53
CA VAL A 98 7.20 1.66 16.00
C VAL A 98 8.49 2.29 16.52
N GLU A 99 9.27 1.58 17.35
CA GLU A 99 10.58 2.04 17.82
C GLU A 99 11.56 2.28 16.67
N LEU A 100 11.70 1.32 15.76
CA LEU A 100 12.57 1.45 14.59
C LEU A 100 12.17 2.63 13.69
N TYR A 101 10.88 2.84 13.51
CA TYR A 101 10.39 3.98 12.73
C TYR A 101 10.73 5.31 13.39
N GLN A 102 10.64 5.39 14.72
CA GLN A 102 11.05 6.59 15.45
C GLN A 102 12.55 6.88 15.28
N MET A 103 13.40 5.83 15.38
CA MET A 103 14.83 5.96 15.12
C MET A 103 15.11 6.43 13.68
N TYR A 104 14.40 5.87 12.70
CA TYR A 104 14.49 6.31 11.31
C TYR A 104 14.12 7.79 11.15
N CYS A 105 13.03 8.24 11.77
CA CYS A 105 12.62 9.64 11.72
C CYS A 105 13.69 10.56 12.33
N ASN A 106 14.29 10.17 13.45
CA ASN A 106 15.38 10.91 14.09
C ASN A 106 16.61 11.02 13.17
N LEU A 107 17.00 9.92 12.51
CA LEU A 107 18.09 9.94 11.53
C LEU A 107 17.77 10.86 10.35
N VAL A 108 16.57 10.78 9.78
CA VAL A 108 16.16 11.68 8.69
C VAL A 108 16.23 13.14 9.11
N GLU A 109 15.84 13.45 10.35
CA GLU A 109 15.92 14.81 10.87
C GLU A 109 17.36 15.27 11.09
N MET A 110 18.24 14.40 11.60
CA MET A 110 19.68 14.68 11.77
C MET A 110 20.38 15.01 10.45
N PHE A 111 20.00 14.34 9.36
CA PHE A 111 20.56 14.53 8.03
C PHE A 111 19.75 15.50 7.15
N ASN A 112 18.74 16.16 7.71
CA ASN A 112 17.93 17.13 6.97
C ASN A 112 18.81 18.29 6.48
N PRO A 113 18.99 18.48 5.16
CA PRO A 113 19.87 19.52 4.62
C PRO A 113 19.42 20.95 4.94
N GLN A 114 18.17 21.15 5.35
CA GLN A 114 17.66 22.46 5.77
C GLN A 114 18.04 22.83 7.20
N LYS A 115 18.39 21.85 8.04
CA LYS A 115 18.67 22.04 9.48
C LYS A 115 20.10 21.67 9.88
N ASN A 116 20.76 20.85 9.08
CA ASN A 116 22.11 20.37 9.36
C ASN A 116 23.13 21.21 8.56
N THR A 117 23.91 22.04 9.26
CA THR A 117 24.91 22.93 8.64
C THR A 117 25.97 22.15 7.84
N THR A 118 26.37 20.98 8.28
CA THR A 118 27.31 20.11 7.54
C THR A 118 26.69 19.66 6.23
N MET A 119 25.42 19.25 6.22
CA MET A 119 24.72 18.85 5.00
C MET A 119 24.50 20.03 4.05
N ILE A 120 24.24 21.22 4.59
CA ILE A 120 24.16 22.46 3.80
C ILE A 120 25.50 22.72 3.12
N THR A 121 26.61 22.67 3.86
CA THR A 121 27.95 22.87 3.31
C THR A 121 28.30 21.85 2.24
N LEU A 122 28.02 20.56 2.49
CA LEU A 122 28.25 19.48 1.51
C LEU A 122 27.46 19.70 0.21
N SER A 123 26.23 20.20 0.29
CA SER A 123 25.41 20.48 -0.90
C SER A 123 25.93 21.64 -1.76
N GLN A 124 26.81 22.48 -1.20
CA GLN A 124 27.40 23.65 -1.88
C GLN A 124 28.77 23.34 -2.51
N LEU A 125 29.31 22.15 -2.31
CA LEU A 125 30.63 21.72 -2.84
C LEU A 125 30.56 21.19 -4.28
N HIS A 126 29.47 21.39 -4.99
CA HIS A 126 29.28 20.98 -6.40
C HIS A 126 29.27 22.16 -7.35
#